data_e92523f39937c8984de030f04d15a3bf
#
_entry.id   e92523f39937c8984de030f04d15a3bf
#
_cell.length_a   1.000
_cell.length_b   1.000
_cell.length_c   1.000
_cell.angle_alpha   90.00
_cell.angle_beta   90.00
_cell.angle_gamma   90.00
#
_symmetry.space_group_name_H-M   'P 1'
#
loop_
_entity.id
_entity.type
_entity.pdbx_description
1 polymer ?
#
loop_
_entity_poly.entity_id
_entity_poly.type
_entity_poly.pdbx_seq_one_letter_code
_entity_poly.pdbx_strand_id
1 'polypeptide(L)'
;VTTPALLRPRLTGITAERVFVRRSLVRSLRDGESLMMAILLPVLLMLMFTFVFGGALEPGGGYVDYVVPGIILTCAGFGASSTALYVAGDMKAGIVDRFRTMPLRSGAVLTGHVVASLVRNLLATGVVILVAVVVGFRPTAGVLGWLGALAIIALYILAITYLFAAIGLAARSPEGANAYGFILLFLPYLSSAFVPVETMPQWLQGIASTQPVTPIIETIRAFLFGTGAGAELGWALAWCGLILAVSVAWGAWLFRRRSR
;
A
#
# COMPACT_ATOMS: atom_id res chain seq x y z
N VAL A 1 -33.33 1.33 47.25
CA VAL A 1 -31.91 1.64 47.03
C VAL A 1 -31.70 1.82 45.51
N THR A 2 -31.77 3.06 45.06
CA THR A 2 -31.53 3.43 43.63
C THR A 2 -30.04 3.43 43.39
N THR A 3 -29.56 2.45 42.67
CA THR A 3 -28.17 2.42 42.16
C THR A 3 -27.93 3.61 41.22
N PRO A 4 -26.95 4.49 41.48
CA PRO A 4 -26.67 5.61 40.59
C PRO A 4 -26.23 5.04 39.24
N ALA A 5 -26.92 5.46 38.17
CA ALA A 5 -26.51 5.19 36.79
C ALA A 5 -25.14 5.81 36.57
N LEU A 6 -24.10 4.97 36.52
CA LEU A 6 -22.76 5.35 36.17
C LEU A 6 -22.85 6.03 34.79
N LEU A 7 -22.70 7.34 34.76
CA LEU A 7 -22.54 8.15 33.56
C LEU A 7 -21.31 7.60 32.80
N ARG A 8 -21.55 6.70 31.84
CA ARG A 8 -20.48 6.25 30.93
C ARG A 8 -20.05 7.48 30.13
N PRO A 9 -18.77 7.87 30.19
CA PRO A 9 -18.29 9.02 29.42
C PRO A 9 -18.61 8.74 27.95
N ARG A 10 -19.39 9.62 27.32
CA ARG A 10 -19.60 9.62 25.88
C ARG A 10 -18.23 9.92 25.25
N LEU A 11 -17.56 8.89 24.73
CA LEU A 11 -16.33 9.08 23.96
C LEU A 11 -16.70 10.01 22.79
N THR A 12 -16.09 11.19 22.74
CA THR A 12 -16.20 12.08 21.57
C THR A 12 -15.62 11.34 20.36
N GLY A 13 -16.13 11.58 19.14
CA GLY A 13 -15.73 10.85 17.94
C GLY A 13 -14.20 10.78 17.75
N ILE A 14 -13.47 11.86 18.09
CA ILE A 14 -12.01 11.95 18.02
C ILE A 14 -11.33 10.99 19.02
N THR A 15 -11.86 10.82 20.21
CA THR A 15 -11.29 9.90 21.23
C THR A 15 -11.45 8.45 20.79
N ALA A 16 -12.58 8.11 20.18
CA ALA A 16 -12.84 6.78 19.66
C ALA A 16 -11.89 6.45 18.48
N GLU A 17 -11.72 7.35 17.52
CA GLU A 17 -10.79 7.19 16.38
C GLU A 17 -9.36 6.95 16.88
N ARG A 18 -8.88 7.72 17.85
CA ARG A 18 -7.54 7.53 18.45
C ARG A 18 -7.39 6.14 19.10
N VAL A 19 -8.40 5.64 19.79
CA VAL A 19 -8.37 4.30 20.39
C VAL A 19 -8.29 3.22 19.32
N PHE A 20 -9.05 3.33 18.23
CA PHE A 20 -9.01 2.39 17.11
C PHE A 20 -7.67 2.42 16.36
N VAL A 21 -7.18 3.61 16.05
CA VAL A 21 -5.86 3.80 15.41
C VAL A 21 -4.77 3.15 16.27
N ARG A 22 -4.74 3.46 17.58
CA ARG A 22 -3.76 2.87 18.50
C ARG A 22 -3.87 1.34 18.56
N ARG A 23 -5.09 0.80 18.69
CA ARG A 23 -5.32 -0.66 18.70
C ARG A 23 -4.83 -1.31 17.42
N SER A 24 -5.21 -0.78 16.27
CA SER A 24 -4.83 -1.32 14.96
C SER A 24 -3.33 -1.21 14.74
N LEU A 25 -2.71 -0.10 15.15
CA LEU A 25 -1.27 0.11 15.05
C LEU A 25 -0.49 -0.89 15.91
N VAL A 26 -0.87 -1.03 17.19
CA VAL A 26 -0.21 -1.99 18.10
C VAL A 26 -0.35 -3.42 17.59
N ARG A 27 -1.55 -3.81 17.12
CA ARG A 27 -1.79 -5.14 16.53
C ARG A 27 -0.91 -5.34 15.30
N SER A 28 -0.88 -4.37 14.40
CA SER A 28 -0.14 -4.44 13.13
C SER A 28 1.38 -4.49 13.34
N LEU A 29 1.92 -3.74 14.32
CA LEU A 29 3.35 -3.75 14.62
C LEU A 29 3.79 -4.99 15.43
N ARG A 30 2.87 -5.63 16.14
CA ARG A 30 3.12 -6.90 16.85
C ARG A 30 2.98 -8.14 15.98
N ASP A 31 2.36 -8.01 14.82
CA ASP A 31 2.29 -9.07 13.82
C ASP A 31 3.60 -9.12 13.02
N GLY A 32 4.62 -9.71 13.66
CA GLY A 32 5.96 -9.84 13.08
C GLY A 32 5.99 -10.70 11.82
N GLU A 33 5.10 -11.70 11.72
CA GLU A 33 5.01 -12.57 10.54
C GLU A 33 4.55 -11.79 9.31
N SER A 34 3.47 -11.03 9.40
CA SER A 34 3.01 -10.17 8.30
C SER A 34 4.01 -9.08 7.93
N LEU A 35 4.72 -8.50 8.93
CA LEU A 35 5.75 -7.50 8.68
C LEU A 35 6.95 -8.13 7.97
N MET A 36 7.38 -9.29 8.43
CA MET A 36 8.50 -10.03 7.83
C MET A 36 8.19 -10.40 6.38
N MET A 37 6.99 -10.92 6.10
CA MET A 37 6.57 -11.25 4.73
C MET A 37 6.50 -10.01 3.83
N ALA A 38 6.03 -8.88 4.35
CA ALA A 38 5.97 -7.63 3.60
C ALA A 38 7.35 -7.07 3.23
N ILE A 39 8.41 -7.44 3.96
CA ILE A 39 9.79 -7.00 3.72
C ILE A 39 10.59 -8.09 2.99
N LEU A 40 10.53 -9.32 3.48
CA LEU A 40 11.40 -10.41 3.02
C LEU A 40 11.19 -10.69 1.54
N LEU A 41 9.94 -10.80 1.09
CA LEU A 41 9.65 -11.14 -0.31
C LEU A 41 10.12 -10.05 -1.29
N PRO A 42 9.82 -8.75 -1.09
CA PRO A 42 10.39 -7.71 -1.94
C PRO A 42 11.92 -7.64 -1.91
N VAL A 43 12.54 -7.84 -0.75
CA VAL A 43 14.00 -7.89 -0.64
C VAL A 43 14.57 -9.07 -1.43
N LEU A 44 14.00 -10.28 -1.29
CA LEU A 44 14.44 -11.44 -2.08
C LEU A 44 14.27 -11.21 -3.58
N LEU A 45 13.15 -10.62 -4.01
CA LEU A 45 12.95 -10.24 -5.41
C LEU A 45 14.02 -9.24 -5.88
N MET A 46 14.29 -8.20 -5.08
CA MET A 46 15.34 -7.23 -5.39
C MET A 46 16.71 -7.90 -5.55
N LEU A 47 17.09 -8.76 -4.61
CA LEU A 47 18.37 -9.48 -4.68
C LEU A 47 18.41 -10.41 -5.89
N MET A 48 17.34 -11.14 -6.17
CA MET A 48 17.23 -12.01 -7.33
C MET A 48 17.37 -11.21 -8.64
N PHE A 49 16.60 -10.14 -8.79
CA PHE A 49 16.68 -9.32 -10.00
C PHE A 49 18.04 -8.63 -10.15
N THR A 50 18.62 -8.14 -9.06
CA THR A 50 19.93 -7.45 -9.11
C THR A 50 21.06 -8.40 -9.37
N PHE A 51 21.18 -9.53 -8.65
CA PHE A 51 22.35 -10.40 -8.72
C PHE A 51 22.23 -11.55 -9.71
N VAL A 52 21.01 -12.07 -9.96
CA VAL A 52 20.81 -13.18 -10.90
C VAL A 52 20.53 -12.64 -12.31
N PHE A 53 19.65 -11.67 -12.44
CA PHE A 53 19.23 -11.15 -13.74
C PHE A 53 19.92 -9.84 -14.15
N GLY A 54 20.46 -9.07 -13.19
CA GLY A 54 21.03 -7.75 -13.45
C GLY A 54 22.10 -7.73 -14.53
N GLY A 55 23.00 -8.70 -14.52
CA GLY A 55 24.05 -8.80 -15.54
C GLY A 55 23.53 -9.08 -16.96
N ALA A 56 22.38 -9.73 -17.09
CA ALA A 56 21.74 -9.98 -18.38
C ALA A 56 20.86 -8.80 -18.83
N LEU A 57 20.25 -8.09 -17.87
CA LEU A 57 19.35 -6.97 -18.15
C LEU A 57 20.09 -5.65 -18.36
N GLU A 58 21.21 -5.45 -17.68
CA GLU A 58 22.07 -4.26 -17.81
C GLU A 58 23.55 -4.64 -17.68
N PRO A 59 24.20 -5.04 -18.78
CA PRO A 59 25.59 -5.52 -18.76
C PRO A 59 26.61 -4.49 -18.25
N GLY A 60 26.25 -3.19 -18.24
CA GLY A 60 27.09 -2.09 -17.73
C GLY A 60 27.04 -1.90 -16.21
N GLY A 61 26.18 -2.62 -15.51
CA GLY A 61 25.90 -2.40 -14.08
C GLY A 61 24.90 -1.25 -13.86
N GLY A 62 24.40 -1.12 -12.63
CA GLY A 62 23.43 -0.06 -12.29
C GLY A 62 21.98 -0.54 -12.25
N TYR A 63 21.71 -1.78 -12.62
CA TYR A 63 20.34 -2.31 -12.61
C TYR A 63 19.61 -2.14 -11.27
N VAL A 64 20.34 -2.11 -10.15
CA VAL A 64 19.75 -1.84 -8.84
C VAL A 64 19.04 -0.48 -8.80
N ASP A 65 19.63 0.53 -9.45
CA ASP A 65 19.03 1.87 -9.50
C ASP A 65 17.73 1.89 -10.31
N TYR A 66 17.66 1.03 -11.33
CA TYR A 66 16.47 0.87 -12.15
C TYR A 66 15.34 0.13 -11.39
N VAL A 67 15.65 -0.97 -10.70
CA VAL A 67 14.64 -1.89 -10.14
C VAL A 67 14.06 -1.41 -8.81
N VAL A 68 14.82 -0.66 -8.01
CA VAL A 68 14.42 -0.28 -6.63
C VAL A 68 13.09 0.47 -6.58
N PRO A 69 12.76 1.46 -7.43
CA PRO A 69 11.43 2.09 -7.42
C PRO A 69 10.29 1.09 -7.61
N GLY A 70 10.46 0.10 -8.49
CA GLY A 70 9.50 -0.99 -8.68
C GLY A 70 9.35 -1.90 -7.45
N ILE A 71 10.47 -2.24 -6.81
CA ILE A 71 10.47 -3.02 -5.56
C ILE A 71 9.76 -2.27 -4.43
N ILE A 72 9.92 -0.95 -4.33
CA ILE A 72 9.21 -0.12 -3.35
C ILE A 72 7.68 -0.26 -3.52
N LEU A 73 7.17 -0.17 -4.75
CA LEU A 73 5.74 -0.32 -5.02
C LEU A 73 5.25 -1.75 -4.76
N THR A 74 6.07 -2.74 -5.09
CA THR A 74 5.80 -4.15 -4.80
C THR A 74 5.70 -4.38 -3.28
N CYS A 75 6.63 -3.82 -2.49
CA CYS A 75 6.59 -3.84 -1.03
C CYS A 75 5.29 -3.22 -0.49
N ALA A 76 4.91 -2.06 -1.01
CA ALA A 76 3.67 -1.38 -0.64
C ALA A 76 2.43 -2.24 -0.93
N GLY A 77 2.41 -2.94 -2.07
CA GLY A 77 1.35 -3.87 -2.45
C GLY A 77 1.21 -5.03 -1.47
N PHE A 78 2.31 -5.74 -1.18
CA PHE A 78 2.32 -6.83 -0.20
C PHE A 78 1.92 -6.37 1.20
N GLY A 79 2.43 -5.23 1.64
CA GLY A 79 2.04 -4.65 2.92
C GLY A 79 0.56 -4.25 2.97
N ALA A 80 -0.01 -3.73 1.89
CA ALA A 80 -1.42 -3.36 1.83
C ALA A 80 -2.35 -4.58 1.77
N SER A 81 -1.93 -5.70 1.16
CA SER A 81 -2.74 -6.92 1.02
C SER A 81 -3.18 -7.47 2.38
N SER A 82 -2.32 -7.41 3.40
CA SER A 82 -2.68 -7.83 4.76
C SER A 82 -3.81 -6.98 5.37
N THR A 83 -4.04 -5.75 4.89
CA THR A 83 -5.19 -4.93 5.32
C THR A 83 -6.50 -5.56 4.88
N ALA A 84 -6.56 -6.16 3.68
CA ALA A 84 -7.75 -6.89 3.23
C ALA A 84 -8.07 -8.07 4.16
N LEU A 85 -7.04 -8.81 4.59
CA LEU A 85 -7.16 -9.93 5.52
C LEU A 85 -7.68 -9.48 6.89
N TYR A 86 -7.10 -8.40 7.45
CA TYR A 86 -7.55 -7.87 8.75
C TYR A 86 -8.98 -7.35 8.69
N VAL A 87 -9.36 -6.62 7.64
CA VAL A 87 -10.72 -6.11 7.46
C VAL A 87 -11.71 -7.25 7.30
N ALA A 88 -11.41 -8.24 6.44
CA ALA A 88 -12.27 -9.41 6.26
C ALA A 88 -12.40 -10.24 7.53
N GLY A 89 -11.31 -10.41 8.30
CA GLY A 89 -11.30 -11.08 9.58
C GLY A 89 -12.16 -10.38 10.63
N ASP A 90 -12.04 -9.06 10.76
CA ASP A 90 -12.84 -8.26 11.69
C ASP A 90 -14.34 -8.26 11.31
N MET A 91 -14.67 -8.31 10.00
CA MET A 91 -16.04 -8.50 9.52
C MET A 91 -16.58 -9.87 9.90
N LYS A 92 -15.81 -10.95 9.68
CA LYS A 92 -16.22 -12.33 10.04
C LYS A 92 -16.40 -12.51 11.55
N ALA A 93 -15.58 -11.84 12.35
CA ALA A 93 -15.67 -11.89 13.82
C ALA A 93 -16.84 -11.06 14.41
N GLY A 94 -17.66 -10.40 13.57
CA GLY A 94 -18.76 -9.56 14.01
C GLY A 94 -18.31 -8.33 14.83
N ILE A 95 -17.03 -7.97 14.74
CA ILE A 95 -16.46 -6.83 15.47
C ILE A 95 -17.14 -5.53 15.02
N VAL A 96 -17.40 -5.41 13.71
CA VAL A 96 -18.07 -4.25 13.12
C VAL A 96 -19.51 -4.12 13.65
N ASP A 97 -20.24 -5.22 13.80
CA ASP A 97 -21.62 -5.21 14.32
C ASP A 97 -21.66 -4.81 15.80
N ARG A 98 -20.68 -5.23 16.61
CA ARG A 98 -20.53 -4.75 18.00
C ARG A 98 -20.27 -3.26 18.10
N PHE A 99 -19.51 -2.67 17.17
CA PHE A 99 -19.25 -1.23 17.15
C PHE A 99 -20.43 -0.41 16.64
N ARG A 100 -21.36 -1.01 15.91
CA ARG A 100 -22.61 -0.36 15.45
C ARG A 100 -23.57 -0.06 16.60
N THR A 101 -23.52 -0.83 17.68
CA THR A 101 -24.31 -0.55 18.90
C THR A 101 -23.73 0.58 19.75
N MET A 102 -22.53 1.07 19.41
CA MET A 102 -21.89 2.21 20.07
C MET A 102 -22.12 3.48 19.26
N PRO A 103 -22.18 4.67 19.88
CA PRO A 103 -22.33 5.95 19.19
C PRO A 103 -21.02 6.37 18.49
N LEU A 104 -20.52 5.53 17.56
CA LEU A 104 -19.27 5.71 16.85
C LEU A 104 -19.55 5.97 15.37
N ARG A 105 -18.73 6.82 14.73
CA ARG A 105 -18.76 6.97 13.27
C ARG A 105 -18.35 5.66 12.63
N SER A 106 -19.20 5.14 11.75
CA SER A 106 -19.01 3.86 11.04
C SER A 106 -17.66 3.73 10.29
N GLY A 107 -17.04 4.86 9.93
CA GLY A 107 -15.73 4.89 9.27
C GLY A 107 -14.52 4.77 10.19
N ALA A 108 -14.66 4.95 11.51
CA ALA A 108 -13.53 5.00 12.45
C ALA A 108 -12.69 3.71 12.45
N VAL A 109 -13.36 2.55 12.29
CA VAL A 109 -12.69 1.24 12.22
C VAL A 109 -11.82 1.15 10.97
N LEU A 110 -12.37 1.55 9.81
CA LEU A 110 -11.64 1.51 8.54
C LEU A 110 -10.45 2.48 8.56
N THR A 111 -10.65 3.69 9.08
CA THR A 111 -9.57 4.67 9.26
C THR A 111 -8.45 4.11 10.14
N GLY A 112 -8.80 3.39 11.22
CA GLY A 112 -7.81 2.73 12.08
C GLY A 112 -6.93 1.72 11.35
N HIS A 113 -7.53 0.88 10.51
CA HIS A 113 -6.79 -0.08 9.68
C HIS A 113 -5.91 0.61 8.63
N VAL A 114 -6.43 1.63 7.97
CA VAL A 114 -5.70 2.37 6.93
C VAL A 114 -4.49 3.09 7.52
N VAL A 115 -4.64 3.81 8.65
CA VAL A 115 -3.53 4.50 9.30
C VAL A 115 -2.48 3.51 9.80
N ALA A 116 -2.90 2.40 10.41
CA ALA A 116 -1.96 1.37 10.87
C ALA A 116 -1.20 0.73 9.70
N SER A 117 -1.88 0.46 8.58
CA SER A 117 -1.26 -0.07 7.37
C SER A 117 -0.30 0.93 6.73
N LEU A 118 -0.67 2.22 6.65
CA LEU A 118 0.20 3.27 6.13
C LEU A 118 1.52 3.34 6.90
N VAL A 119 1.45 3.41 8.23
CA VAL A 119 2.65 3.46 9.08
C VAL A 119 3.50 2.19 8.89
N ARG A 120 2.88 1.01 8.92
CA ARG A 120 3.59 -0.26 8.72
C ARG A 120 4.26 -0.32 7.35
N ASN A 121 3.57 0.07 6.29
CA ASN A 121 4.10 0.06 4.93
C ASN A 121 5.25 1.06 4.75
N LEU A 122 5.15 2.25 5.33
CA LEU A 122 6.25 3.22 5.31
C LEU A 122 7.48 2.69 6.04
N LEU A 123 7.31 2.01 7.19
CA LEU A 123 8.41 1.37 7.89
C LEU A 123 9.04 0.24 7.05
N ALA A 124 8.22 -0.63 6.46
CA ALA A 124 8.69 -1.71 5.59
C ALA A 124 9.43 -1.15 4.36
N THR A 125 8.90 -0.13 3.72
CA THR A 125 9.54 0.57 2.60
C THR A 125 10.87 1.20 3.02
N GLY A 126 10.95 1.81 4.20
CA GLY A 126 12.19 2.34 4.75
C GLY A 126 13.27 1.27 4.93
N VAL A 127 12.89 0.08 5.41
CA VAL A 127 13.81 -1.06 5.53
C VAL A 127 14.26 -1.54 4.14
N VAL A 128 13.35 -1.65 3.17
CA VAL A 128 13.68 -2.03 1.79
C VAL A 128 14.65 -1.03 1.15
N ILE A 129 14.43 0.28 1.32
CA ILE A 129 15.35 1.31 0.83
C ILE A 129 16.71 1.19 1.50
N LEU A 130 16.77 0.93 2.80
CA LEU A 130 18.02 0.75 3.52
C LEU A 130 18.80 -0.45 2.99
N VAL A 131 18.13 -1.59 2.77
CA VAL A 131 18.75 -2.76 2.15
C VAL A 131 19.21 -2.44 0.73
N ALA A 132 18.41 -1.73 -0.06
CA ALA A 132 18.78 -1.30 -1.42
C ALA A 132 20.09 -0.47 -1.42
N VAL A 133 20.23 0.47 -0.48
CA VAL A 133 21.46 1.28 -0.31
C VAL A 133 22.67 0.40 0.00
N VAL A 134 22.51 -0.64 0.84
CA VAL A 134 23.57 -1.60 1.13
C VAL A 134 23.93 -2.42 -0.11
N VAL A 135 22.96 -2.79 -0.94
CA VAL A 135 23.15 -3.54 -2.20
C VAL A 135 23.83 -2.71 -3.28
N GLY A 136 23.76 -1.38 -3.19
CA GLY A 136 24.44 -0.50 -4.15
C GLY A 136 23.54 0.56 -4.79
N PHE A 137 22.30 0.72 -4.32
CA PHE A 137 21.41 1.80 -4.76
C PHE A 137 22.02 3.17 -4.45
N ARG A 138 22.18 4.02 -5.47
CA ARG A 138 22.85 5.33 -5.34
C ARG A 138 22.02 6.45 -5.98
N PRO A 139 20.89 6.85 -5.36
CA PRO A 139 20.11 7.96 -5.88
C PRO A 139 20.89 9.27 -5.79
N THR A 140 20.81 10.08 -6.84
CA THR A 140 21.51 11.36 -6.96
C THR A 140 20.69 12.54 -6.45
N ALA A 141 19.45 12.31 -6.04
CA ALA A 141 18.52 13.35 -5.62
C ALA A 141 18.96 14.08 -4.35
N GLY A 142 18.78 15.40 -4.35
CA GLY A 142 18.80 16.20 -3.14
C GLY A 142 17.57 16.00 -2.26
N VAL A 143 17.53 16.70 -1.12
CA VAL A 143 16.44 16.60 -0.14
C VAL A 143 15.05 16.77 -0.75
N LEU A 144 14.88 17.71 -1.69
CA LEU A 144 13.58 17.97 -2.33
C LEU A 144 13.13 16.79 -3.19
N GLY A 145 14.03 16.13 -3.93
CA GLY A 145 13.72 14.92 -4.69
C GLY A 145 13.28 13.77 -3.80
N TRP A 146 13.96 13.55 -2.67
CA TRP A 146 13.56 12.57 -1.68
C TRP A 146 12.18 12.86 -1.07
N LEU A 147 11.89 14.12 -0.75
CA LEU A 147 10.56 14.50 -0.24
C LEU A 147 9.48 14.26 -1.30
N GLY A 148 9.75 14.58 -2.57
CA GLY A 148 8.84 14.29 -3.68
C GLY A 148 8.58 12.79 -3.84
N ALA A 149 9.64 11.97 -3.88
CA ALA A 149 9.53 10.52 -3.96
C ALA A 149 8.73 9.94 -2.80
N LEU A 150 9.04 10.34 -1.55
CA LEU A 150 8.33 9.88 -0.35
C LEU A 150 6.86 10.31 -0.36
N ALA A 151 6.53 11.50 -0.87
CA ALA A 151 5.15 11.96 -0.97
C ALA A 151 4.35 11.08 -1.96
N ILE A 152 4.91 10.76 -3.13
CA ILE A 152 4.27 9.86 -4.11
C ILE A 152 4.15 8.43 -3.55
N ILE A 153 5.19 7.91 -2.90
CA ILE A 153 5.15 6.60 -2.24
C ILE A 153 4.04 6.56 -1.18
N ALA A 154 3.95 7.57 -0.32
CA ALA A 154 2.93 7.64 0.73
C ALA A 154 1.52 7.74 0.13
N LEU A 155 1.33 8.52 -0.94
CA LEU A 155 0.07 8.66 -1.65
C LEU A 155 -0.34 7.32 -2.30
N TYR A 156 0.60 6.62 -2.95
CA TYR A 156 0.33 5.29 -3.50
C TYR A 156 -0.02 4.28 -2.41
N ILE A 157 0.74 4.22 -1.32
CA ILE A 157 0.45 3.34 -0.17
C ILE A 157 -0.97 3.62 0.35
N LEU A 158 -1.35 4.89 0.48
CA LEU A 158 -2.67 5.28 0.93
C LEU A 158 -3.76 4.78 -0.04
N ALA A 159 -3.59 5.02 -1.34
CA ALA A 159 -4.55 4.64 -2.38
C ALA A 159 -4.74 3.11 -2.44
N ILE A 160 -3.64 2.35 -2.47
CA ILE A 160 -3.68 0.89 -2.54
C ILE A 160 -4.22 0.28 -1.25
N THR A 161 -3.92 0.86 -0.09
CA THR A 161 -4.44 0.40 1.20
C THR A 161 -5.96 0.55 1.28
N TYR A 162 -6.52 1.67 0.81
CA TYR A 162 -7.98 1.83 0.72
C TYR A 162 -8.60 0.82 -0.25
N LEU A 163 -7.94 0.52 -1.36
CA LEU A 163 -8.40 -0.49 -2.32
C LEU A 163 -8.45 -1.87 -1.66
N PHE A 164 -7.38 -2.29 -1.00
CA PHE A 164 -7.35 -3.56 -0.28
C PHE A 164 -8.34 -3.60 0.89
N ALA A 165 -8.55 -2.50 1.60
CA ALA A 165 -9.57 -2.40 2.63
C ALA A 165 -10.99 -2.57 2.06
N ALA A 166 -11.29 -1.98 0.90
CA ALA A 166 -12.55 -2.16 0.20
C ALA A 166 -12.74 -3.60 -0.29
N ILE A 167 -11.67 -4.26 -0.80
CA ILE A 167 -11.67 -5.69 -1.14
C ILE A 167 -11.99 -6.54 0.10
N GLY A 168 -11.36 -6.25 1.25
CA GLY A 168 -11.63 -6.93 2.51
C GLY A 168 -13.09 -6.79 2.97
N LEU A 169 -13.69 -5.60 2.77
CA LEU A 169 -15.11 -5.38 2.99
C LEU A 169 -16.01 -6.15 2.00
N ALA A 170 -15.59 -6.29 0.74
CA ALA A 170 -16.36 -6.99 -0.28
C ALA A 170 -16.30 -8.52 -0.13
N ALA A 171 -15.19 -9.03 0.35
CA ALA A 171 -14.94 -10.45 0.49
C ALA A 171 -15.88 -11.11 1.51
N ARG A 172 -16.20 -12.38 1.28
CA ARG A 172 -17.01 -13.19 2.20
C ARG A 172 -16.18 -13.92 3.24
N SER A 173 -14.87 -14.05 2.98
CA SER A 173 -13.92 -14.69 3.89
C SER A 173 -12.53 -14.08 3.72
N PRO A 174 -11.62 -14.21 4.72
CA PRO A 174 -10.23 -13.80 4.59
C PRO A 174 -9.51 -14.45 3.42
N GLU A 175 -9.80 -15.72 3.14
CA GLU A 175 -9.21 -16.49 2.03
C GLU A 175 -9.64 -15.88 0.67
N GLY A 176 -10.90 -15.50 0.54
CA GLY A 176 -11.43 -14.80 -0.63
C GLY A 176 -10.80 -13.41 -0.80
N ALA A 177 -10.60 -12.66 0.29
CA ALA A 177 -9.91 -11.38 0.26
C ALA A 177 -8.47 -11.52 -0.25
N ASN A 178 -7.77 -12.57 0.19
CA ASN A 178 -6.41 -12.87 -0.26
C ASN A 178 -6.37 -13.21 -1.76
N ALA A 179 -7.28 -14.03 -2.26
CA ALA A 179 -7.34 -14.41 -3.67
C ALA A 179 -7.56 -13.21 -4.60
N TYR A 180 -8.50 -12.32 -4.26
CA TYR A 180 -8.72 -11.07 -5.02
C TYR A 180 -7.52 -10.12 -4.94
N GLY A 181 -6.90 -10.01 -3.76
CA GLY A 181 -5.72 -9.18 -3.56
C GLY A 181 -4.52 -9.67 -4.35
N PHE A 182 -4.35 -10.99 -4.46
CA PHE A 182 -3.22 -11.61 -5.16
C PHE A 182 -3.13 -11.16 -6.63
N ILE A 183 -4.25 -11.00 -7.33
CA ILE A 183 -4.27 -10.53 -8.72
C ILE A 183 -3.65 -9.13 -8.84
N LEU A 184 -3.93 -8.23 -7.88
CA LEU A 184 -3.39 -6.87 -7.90
C LEU A 184 -1.88 -6.84 -7.64
N LEU A 185 -1.34 -7.84 -6.93
CA LEU A 185 0.10 -7.93 -6.67
C LEU A 185 0.92 -8.25 -7.93
N PHE A 186 0.27 -8.69 -9.03
CA PHE A 186 0.93 -8.90 -10.32
C PHE A 186 1.06 -7.62 -11.16
N LEU A 187 0.33 -6.53 -10.85
CA LEU A 187 0.41 -5.29 -11.61
C LEU A 187 1.83 -4.74 -11.77
N PRO A 188 2.68 -4.69 -10.73
CA PRO A 188 4.06 -4.24 -10.88
C PRO A 188 4.87 -5.06 -11.89
N TYR A 189 4.58 -6.36 -12.04
CA TYR A 189 5.31 -7.23 -13.00
C TYR A 189 4.94 -6.96 -14.45
N LEU A 190 3.80 -6.32 -14.68
CA LEU A 190 3.35 -5.88 -16.01
C LEU A 190 3.65 -4.38 -16.25
N SER A 191 4.58 -3.79 -15.50
CA SER A 191 4.94 -2.38 -15.53
C SER A 191 6.42 -2.19 -15.88
N SER A 192 6.88 -0.94 -15.88
CA SER A 192 8.31 -0.60 -15.98
C SER A 192 9.12 -0.92 -14.71
N ALA A 193 8.58 -1.72 -13.77
CA ALA A 193 9.25 -2.03 -12.51
C ALA A 193 10.56 -2.79 -12.70
N PHE A 194 10.56 -3.77 -13.59
CA PHE A 194 11.65 -4.74 -13.74
C PHE A 194 12.37 -4.66 -15.08
N VAL A 195 11.67 -4.25 -16.14
CA VAL A 195 12.23 -4.08 -17.49
C VAL A 195 11.62 -2.86 -18.16
N PRO A 196 12.35 -2.15 -19.03
CA PRO A 196 11.81 -1.04 -19.80
C PRO A 196 10.63 -1.50 -20.68
N VAL A 197 9.58 -0.66 -20.76
CA VAL A 197 8.35 -1.01 -21.50
C VAL A 197 8.67 -1.29 -22.97
N GLU A 198 9.64 -0.60 -23.55
CA GLU A 198 10.07 -0.72 -24.96
C GLU A 198 10.64 -2.10 -25.28
N THR A 199 11.15 -2.82 -24.30
CA THR A 199 11.72 -4.18 -24.45
C THR A 199 10.66 -5.27 -24.44
N MET A 200 9.41 -4.93 -24.06
CA MET A 200 8.30 -5.86 -24.02
C MET A 200 7.73 -6.14 -25.41
N PRO A 201 7.03 -7.27 -25.63
CA PRO A 201 6.27 -7.51 -26.86
C PRO A 201 5.24 -6.38 -27.11
N GLN A 202 5.05 -5.98 -28.38
CA GLN A 202 4.19 -4.84 -28.75
C GLN A 202 2.77 -4.88 -28.14
N TRP A 203 2.17 -6.05 -28.09
CA TRP A 203 0.83 -6.22 -27.51
C TRP A 203 0.79 -5.89 -26.00
N LEU A 204 1.92 -6.06 -25.31
CA LEU A 204 2.02 -5.81 -23.86
C LEU A 204 2.39 -4.35 -23.56
N GLN A 205 3.15 -3.68 -24.48
CA GLN A 205 3.59 -2.30 -24.27
C GLN A 205 2.42 -1.35 -24.02
N GLY A 206 1.30 -1.50 -24.75
CA GLY A 206 0.10 -0.68 -24.55
C GLY A 206 -0.49 -0.83 -23.14
N ILE A 207 -0.54 -2.06 -22.62
CA ILE A 207 -1.03 -2.34 -21.25
C ILE A 207 -0.04 -1.80 -20.22
N ALA A 208 1.25 -2.08 -20.41
CA ALA A 208 2.31 -1.69 -19.49
C ALA A 208 2.45 -0.16 -19.35
N SER A 209 2.30 0.59 -20.45
CA SER A 209 2.41 2.05 -20.44
C SER A 209 1.18 2.75 -19.85
N THR A 210 -0.03 2.20 -20.04
CA THR A 210 -1.28 2.87 -19.62
C THR A 210 -1.73 2.50 -18.21
N GLN A 211 -1.24 1.40 -17.63
CA GLN A 211 -1.62 0.97 -16.30
C GLN A 211 -1.06 1.89 -15.20
N PRO A 212 -1.71 1.97 -14.01
CA PRO A 212 -1.39 2.96 -12.99
C PRO A 212 0.02 2.87 -12.41
N VAL A 213 0.64 1.68 -12.39
CA VAL A 213 1.91 1.45 -11.67
C VAL A 213 3.09 2.09 -12.41
N THR A 214 3.10 2.04 -13.74
CA THR A 214 4.20 2.59 -14.56
C THR A 214 4.44 4.08 -14.32
N PRO A 215 3.47 5.00 -14.48
CA PRO A 215 3.72 6.43 -14.26
C PRO A 215 4.11 6.74 -12.80
N ILE A 216 3.65 5.94 -11.84
CA ILE A 216 4.05 6.11 -10.43
C ILE A 216 5.53 5.73 -10.24
N ILE A 217 5.98 4.61 -10.82
CA ILE A 217 7.37 4.18 -10.78
C ILE A 217 8.28 5.21 -11.46
N GLU A 218 7.92 5.64 -12.68
CA GLU A 218 8.71 6.62 -13.44
C GLU A 218 8.81 7.95 -12.68
N THR A 219 7.73 8.38 -12.03
CA THR A 219 7.75 9.59 -11.19
C THR A 219 8.70 9.44 -10.00
N ILE A 220 8.67 8.30 -9.30
CA ILE A 220 9.58 8.02 -8.17
C ILE A 220 11.02 7.99 -8.68
N ARG A 221 11.28 7.32 -9.80
CA ARG A 221 12.60 7.25 -10.45
C ARG A 221 13.09 8.64 -10.82
N ALA A 222 12.26 9.45 -11.45
CA ALA A 222 12.60 10.82 -11.83
C ALA A 222 12.94 11.70 -10.62
N PHE A 223 12.21 11.58 -9.52
CA PHE A 223 12.54 12.29 -8.29
C PHE A 223 13.84 11.81 -7.66
N LEU A 224 14.11 10.50 -7.64
CA LEU A 224 15.31 9.93 -7.01
C LEU A 224 16.60 10.17 -7.82
N PHE A 225 16.49 10.39 -9.13
CA PHE A 225 17.64 10.64 -10.00
C PHE A 225 17.70 12.07 -10.60
N GLY A 226 16.74 12.93 -10.23
CA GLY A 226 16.77 14.34 -10.62
C GLY A 226 16.51 14.60 -12.10
N THR A 227 15.91 13.65 -12.84
CA THR A 227 15.65 13.78 -14.28
C THR A 227 14.41 14.62 -14.62
N GLY A 228 13.67 15.06 -13.59
CA GLY A 228 12.41 15.79 -13.75
C GLY A 228 11.24 14.85 -14.06
N ALA A 229 10.16 14.95 -13.28
CA ALA A 229 9.03 14.01 -13.39
C ALA A 229 8.10 14.27 -14.60
N GLY A 230 8.23 15.41 -15.28
CA GLY A 230 7.50 15.72 -16.52
C GLY A 230 5.99 15.45 -16.45
N ALA A 231 5.45 14.88 -17.53
CA ALA A 231 4.04 14.49 -17.63
C ALA A 231 3.68 13.31 -16.73
N GLU A 232 4.64 12.47 -16.34
CA GLU A 232 4.42 11.26 -15.52
C GLU A 232 3.88 11.61 -14.13
N LEU A 233 4.32 12.74 -13.56
CA LEU A 233 3.77 13.23 -12.28
C LEU A 233 2.27 13.47 -12.36
N GLY A 234 1.78 14.06 -13.45
CA GLY A 234 0.35 14.29 -13.65
C GLY A 234 -0.43 12.99 -13.70
N TRP A 235 0.06 12.01 -14.45
CA TRP A 235 -0.54 10.68 -14.54
C TRP A 235 -0.46 9.91 -13.21
N ALA A 236 0.65 9.97 -12.49
CA ALA A 236 0.80 9.34 -11.18
C ALA A 236 -0.21 9.90 -10.17
N LEU A 237 -0.35 11.23 -10.10
CA LEU A 237 -1.33 11.88 -9.22
C LEU A 237 -2.76 11.55 -9.63
N ALA A 238 -3.08 11.55 -10.93
CA ALA A 238 -4.40 11.22 -11.44
C ALA A 238 -4.78 9.76 -11.10
N TRP A 239 -3.87 8.80 -11.32
CA TRP A 239 -4.12 7.41 -10.98
C TRP A 239 -4.26 7.18 -9.47
N CYS A 240 -3.36 7.72 -8.66
CA CYS A 240 -3.47 7.61 -7.20
C CYS A 240 -4.77 8.24 -6.69
N GLY A 241 -5.14 9.42 -7.21
CA GLY A 241 -6.39 10.10 -6.87
C GLY A 241 -7.62 9.30 -7.29
N LEU A 242 -7.63 8.73 -8.49
CA LEU A 242 -8.72 7.90 -9.00
C LEU A 242 -8.88 6.63 -8.16
N ILE A 243 -7.78 5.89 -7.92
CA ILE A 243 -7.82 4.68 -7.10
C ILE A 243 -8.33 5.00 -5.70
N LEU A 244 -7.83 6.07 -5.08
CA LEU A 244 -8.26 6.49 -3.76
C LEU A 244 -9.75 6.87 -3.73
N ALA A 245 -10.21 7.70 -4.67
CA ALA A 245 -11.60 8.15 -4.74
C ALA A 245 -12.57 6.98 -4.96
N VAL A 246 -12.26 6.10 -5.92
CA VAL A 246 -13.06 4.91 -6.22
C VAL A 246 -13.10 3.97 -5.01
N SER A 247 -11.95 3.72 -4.38
CA SER A 247 -11.84 2.81 -3.23
C SER A 247 -12.60 3.32 -2.01
N VAL A 248 -12.50 4.62 -1.72
CA VAL A 248 -13.25 5.25 -0.62
C VAL A 248 -14.75 5.22 -0.89
N ALA A 249 -15.18 5.56 -2.11
CA ALA A 249 -16.59 5.53 -2.50
C ALA A 249 -17.16 4.11 -2.44
N TRP A 250 -16.41 3.12 -2.96
CA TRP A 250 -16.79 1.71 -2.93
C TRP A 250 -16.84 1.16 -1.51
N GLY A 251 -15.82 1.42 -0.70
CA GLY A 251 -15.79 1.03 0.71
C GLY A 251 -16.97 1.63 1.51
N ALA A 252 -17.26 2.92 1.31
CA ALA A 252 -18.39 3.59 1.95
C ALA A 252 -19.74 3.02 1.49
N TRP A 253 -19.87 2.65 0.21
CA TRP A 253 -21.07 2.02 -0.32
C TRP A 253 -21.27 0.60 0.26
N LEU A 254 -20.23 -0.23 0.28
CA LEU A 254 -20.26 -1.58 0.86
C LEU A 254 -20.62 -1.53 2.34
N PHE A 255 -20.01 -0.60 3.08
CA PHE A 255 -20.31 -0.45 4.50
C PHE A 255 -21.78 -0.10 4.75
N ARG A 256 -22.35 0.83 3.96
CA ARG A 256 -23.79 1.19 4.04
C ARG A 256 -24.72 0.04 3.65
N ARG A 257 -24.33 -0.79 2.67
CA ARG A 257 -25.14 -1.92 2.20
C ARG A 257 -25.20 -3.07 3.20
N ARG A 258 -24.10 -3.34 3.88
CA ARG A 258 -24.03 -4.33 4.95
C ARG A 258 -24.63 -3.82 6.26
N SER A 259 -24.95 -2.54 6.35
CA SER A 259 -25.59 -1.91 7.51
C SER A 259 -27.12 -1.91 7.43
N ARG A 260 -27.69 -2.35 6.35
CA ARG A 260 -29.13 -2.61 6.16
C ARG A 260 -29.42 -4.10 6.32
#